data_d5c8d500fe49e751b91928ac8e555592
#
_entry.id   d5c8d500fe49e751b91928ac8e555592
#
_cell.length_a   1.000
_cell.length_b   1.000
_cell.length_c   1.000
_cell.angle_alpha   90.00
_cell.angle_beta   90.00
_cell.angle_gamma   90.00
#
_symmetry.space_group_name_H-M   'P 1'
#
loop_
_entity.id
_entity.type
_entity.pdbx_description
1 polymer ?
#
loop_
_entity_poly.entity_id
_entity_poly.type
_entity_poly.pdbx_seq_one_letter_code
_entity_poly.pdbx_strand_id
1 'polypeptide(L)'
;MISLASGPAFLSKPVWGMLIDRYSPKKLAAIGAALTGSAVLVIVYSTSNTLDAWVYTGFIMMGFGWGGLLPLQEVIWATTFGRRYLGSVRSTALPFVLGMAALGPVLVASYYDRVGNYDLALALIALCNLGSAILLVRIKDRLPR
;
A
#
# COMPACT_ATOMS: atom_id res chain seq x y z
N MET A 1 -14.97 6.88 -8.81
CA MET A 1 -13.60 6.35 -8.95
C MET A 1 -13.13 5.45 -7.79
N ILE A 2 -13.49 5.71 -6.53
CA ILE A 2 -13.16 4.82 -5.38
C ILE A 2 -13.70 3.39 -5.57
N SER A 3 -14.90 3.23 -6.14
CA SER A 3 -15.50 1.93 -6.45
C SER A 3 -14.67 1.09 -7.42
N LEU A 4 -13.93 1.74 -8.32
CA LEU A 4 -13.09 1.06 -9.31
C LEU A 4 -11.86 0.38 -8.68
N ALA A 5 -11.32 0.94 -7.60
CA ALA A 5 -10.22 0.33 -6.86
C ALA A 5 -10.72 -0.75 -5.89
N SER A 6 -11.94 -0.63 -5.38
CA SER A 6 -12.51 -1.57 -4.39
C SER A 6 -12.79 -2.95 -4.97
N GLY A 7 -13.27 -3.03 -6.22
CA GLY A 7 -13.51 -4.30 -6.91
C GLY A 7 -12.24 -5.15 -7.05
N PRO A 8 -11.20 -4.64 -7.71
CA PRO A 8 -9.91 -5.33 -7.80
C PRO A 8 -9.28 -5.65 -6.45
N ALA A 9 -9.41 -4.76 -5.45
CA ALA A 9 -8.93 -5.00 -4.10
C ALA A 9 -9.62 -6.21 -3.43
N PHE A 10 -10.92 -6.37 -3.64
CA PHE A 10 -11.66 -7.52 -3.13
C PHE A 10 -11.26 -8.81 -3.85
N LEU A 11 -11.22 -8.79 -5.18
CA LEU A 11 -10.88 -9.94 -6.02
C LEU A 11 -9.41 -10.39 -5.85
N SER A 12 -8.52 -9.49 -5.51
CA SER A 12 -7.11 -9.82 -5.30
C SER A 12 -6.82 -10.51 -3.98
N LYS A 13 -7.70 -10.41 -2.95
CA LYS A 13 -7.48 -11.04 -1.63
C LYS A 13 -7.22 -12.54 -1.68
N PRO A 14 -8.00 -13.37 -2.42
CA PRO A 14 -7.70 -14.80 -2.55
C PRO A 14 -6.35 -15.06 -3.21
N VAL A 15 -5.98 -14.25 -4.21
CA VAL A 15 -4.69 -14.36 -4.91
C VAL A 15 -3.54 -14.10 -3.94
N TRP A 16 -3.62 -13.00 -3.16
CA TRP A 16 -2.63 -12.71 -2.13
C TRP A 16 -2.56 -13.79 -1.05
N GLY A 17 -3.70 -14.35 -0.63
CA GLY A 17 -3.74 -15.48 0.31
C GLY A 17 -2.95 -16.67 -0.19
N MET A 18 -3.20 -17.12 -1.43
CA MET A 18 -2.45 -18.23 -2.04
C MET A 18 -0.96 -17.94 -2.22
N LEU A 19 -0.60 -16.68 -2.49
CA LEU A 19 0.80 -16.28 -2.62
C LEU A 19 1.52 -16.28 -1.26
N ILE A 20 0.85 -15.88 -0.19
CA ILE A 20 1.40 -15.87 1.18
C ILE A 20 1.78 -17.29 1.63
N ASP A 21 1.02 -18.30 1.21
CA ASP A 21 1.31 -19.71 1.55
C ASP A 21 2.56 -20.25 0.84
N ARG A 22 2.95 -19.64 -0.28
CA ARG A 22 4.06 -20.13 -1.11
C ARG A 22 5.33 -19.28 -1.03
N TYR A 23 5.21 -18.02 -0.73
CA TYR A 23 6.31 -17.06 -0.80
C TYR A 23 6.49 -16.30 0.53
N SER A 24 7.68 -15.74 0.72
CA SER A 24 7.99 -14.93 1.91
C SER A 24 7.05 -13.71 1.98
N PRO A 25 6.34 -13.51 3.12
CA PRO A 25 5.42 -12.38 3.30
C PRO A 25 6.08 -11.02 3.08
N LYS A 26 7.36 -10.86 3.43
CA LYS A 26 8.11 -9.62 3.23
C LYS A 26 8.32 -9.30 1.75
N LYS A 27 8.67 -10.30 0.94
CA LYS A 27 8.83 -10.11 -0.52
C LYS A 27 7.50 -9.74 -1.17
N LEU A 28 6.44 -10.40 -0.74
CA LEU A 28 5.09 -10.08 -1.23
C LEU A 28 4.64 -8.68 -0.81
N ALA A 29 4.94 -8.26 0.42
CA ALA A 29 4.66 -6.89 0.87
C ALA A 29 5.45 -5.85 0.06
N ALA A 30 6.70 -6.15 -0.29
CA ALA A 30 7.49 -5.28 -1.17
C ALA A 30 6.89 -5.18 -2.57
N ILE A 31 6.41 -6.29 -3.14
CA ILE A 31 5.71 -6.31 -4.44
C ILE A 31 4.41 -5.50 -4.35
N GLY A 32 3.61 -5.68 -3.31
CA GLY A 32 2.38 -4.92 -3.09
C GLY A 32 2.63 -3.41 -2.97
N ALA A 33 3.65 -3.01 -2.21
CA ALA A 33 4.04 -1.61 -2.06
C ALA A 33 4.58 -1.03 -3.38
N ALA A 34 5.41 -1.77 -4.12
CA ALA A 34 5.90 -1.36 -5.42
C ALA A 34 4.76 -1.20 -6.43
N LEU A 35 3.82 -2.14 -6.46
CA LEU A 35 2.64 -2.09 -7.32
C LEU A 35 1.77 -0.87 -7.00
N THR A 36 1.53 -0.60 -5.71
CA THR A 36 0.74 0.58 -5.29
C THR A 36 1.48 1.87 -5.63
N GLY A 37 2.78 1.95 -5.37
CA GLY A 37 3.58 3.13 -5.71
C GLY A 37 3.61 3.42 -7.21
N SER A 38 3.82 2.40 -8.05
CA SER A 38 3.79 2.55 -9.51
C SER A 38 2.40 2.92 -10.02
N ALA A 39 1.35 2.37 -9.44
CA ALA A 39 -0.03 2.71 -9.78
C ALA A 39 -0.34 4.20 -9.55
N VAL A 40 0.11 4.75 -8.41
CA VAL A 40 -0.04 6.19 -8.13
C VAL A 40 0.72 7.04 -9.14
N LEU A 41 1.94 6.64 -9.54
CA LEU A 41 2.69 7.36 -10.59
C LEU A 41 1.97 7.32 -11.95
N VAL A 42 1.39 6.17 -12.31
CA VAL A 42 0.56 6.05 -13.52
C VAL A 42 -0.63 6.99 -13.47
N ILE A 43 -1.31 7.10 -12.33
CA ILE A 43 -2.45 8.02 -12.15
C ILE A 43 -2.00 9.47 -12.33
N VAL A 44 -0.91 9.89 -11.67
CA VAL A 44 -0.37 11.25 -11.78
C VAL A 44 -0.02 11.58 -13.23
N TYR A 45 0.76 10.71 -13.87
CA TYR A 45 1.16 10.90 -15.27
C TYR A 45 -0.04 10.98 -16.22
N SER A 46 -1.02 10.13 -16.02
CA SER A 46 -2.21 10.07 -16.88
C SER A 46 -3.11 11.29 -16.71
N THR A 47 -3.25 11.78 -15.48
CA THR A 47 -4.04 13.00 -15.20
C THR A 47 -3.39 14.22 -15.81
N SER A 48 -2.05 14.33 -15.75
CA SER A 48 -1.31 15.45 -16.36
C SER A 48 -1.37 15.46 -17.89
N ASN A 49 -1.59 14.29 -18.52
CA ASN A 49 -1.63 14.15 -19.98
C ASN A 49 -3.04 13.89 -20.55
N THR A 50 -4.09 14.01 -19.74
CA THR A 50 -5.50 13.77 -20.14
C THR A 50 -5.76 12.38 -20.76
N LEU A 51 -5.06 11.36 -20.24
CA LEU A 51 -5.15 9.98 -20.72
C LEU A 51 -6.12 9.16 -19.87
N ASP A 52 -7.43 9.36 -20.02
CA ASP A 52 -8.47 8.78 -19.18
C ASP A 52 -8.38 7.25 -19.04
N ALA A 53 -8.08 6.53 -20.10
CA ALA A 53 -7.95 5.07 -20.06
C ALA A 53 -6.84 4.58 -19.11
N TRP A 54 -5.73 5.31 -19.03
CA TRP A 54 -4.62 4.99 -18.15
C TRP A 54 -4.92 5.31 -16.69
N VAL A 55 -5.75 6.29 -16.42
CA VAL A 55 -6.25 6.57 -15.07
C VAL A 55 -7.00 5.36 -14.51
N TYR A 56 -7.88 4.75 -15.29
CA TYR A 56 -8.59 3.52 -14.89
C TYR A 56 -7.62 2.37 -14.63
N THR A 57 -6.61 2.20 -15.47
CA THR A 57 -5.56 1.18 -15.27
C THR A 57 -4.80 1.41 -13.96
N GLY A 58 -4.44 2.64 -13.64
CA GLY A 58 -3.80 3.00 -12.39
C GLY A 58 -4.67 2.65 -11.17
N PHE A 59 -5.97 2.95 -11.19
CA PHE A 59 -6.88 2.58 -10.10
C PHE A 59 -7.03 1.06 -9.93
N ILE A 60 -7.07 0.30 -11.01
CA ILE A 60 -7.13 -1.17 -10.96
C ILE A 60 -5.85 -1.73 -10.33
N MET A 61 -4.68 -1.25 -10.76
CA MET A 61 -3.38 -1.64 -10.20
C MET A 61 -3.28 -1.28 -8.71
N MET A 62 -3.72 -0.08 -8.34
CA MET A 62 -3.74 0.37 -6.95
C MET A 62 -4.63 -0.52 -6.08
N GLY A 63 -5.83 -0.85 -6.56
CA GLY A 63 -6.75 -1.75 -5.87
C GLY A 63 -6.15 -3.15 -5.69
N PHE A 64 -5.49 -3.69 -6.71
CA PHE A 64 -4.83 -4.98 -6.62
C PHE A 64 -3.69 -4.98 -5.58
N GLY A 65 -2.86 -3.94 -5.54
CA GLY A 65 -1.82 -3.77 -4.53
C GLY A 65 -2.40 -3.65 -3.11
N TRP A 66 -3.46 -2.87 -2.95
CA TRP A 66 -4.14 -2.64 -1.66
C TRP A 66 -4.78 -3.91 -1.09
N GLY A 67 -5.31 -4.78 -1.94
CA GLY A 67 -5.93 -6.03 -1.50
C GLY A 67 -5.01 -6.95 -0.72
N GLY A 68 -3.68 -6.87 -0.97
CA GLY A 68 -2.67 -7.65 -0.26
C GLY A 68 -2.17 -7.03 1.05
N LEU A 69 -2.28 -5.71 1.23
CA LEU A 69 -1.64 -5.01 2.35
C LEU A 69 -2.11 -5.50 3.72
N LEU A 70 -3.42 -5.62 3.93
CA LEU A 70 -3.97 -6.04 5.21
C LEU A 70 -3.58 -7.48 5.59
N PRO A 71 -3.81 -8.51 4.75
CA PRO A 71 -3.43 -9.86 5.10
C PRO A 71 -1.92 -10.02 5.26
N LEU A 72 -1.10 -9.35 4.44
CA LEU A 72 0.35 -9.37 4.56
C LEU A 72 0.85 -8.75 5.86
N GLN A 73 0.27 -7.64 6.30
CA GLN A 73 0.60 -6.98 7.55
C GLN A 73 0.36 -7.91 8.76
N GLU A 74 -0.80 -8.58 8.81
CA GLU A 74 -1.13 -9.51 9.89
C GLU A 74 -0.17 -10.72 9.91
N VAL A 75 0.16 -11.27 8.75
CA VAL A 75 1.11 -12.40 8.65
C VAL A 75 2.53 -11.97 9.06
N ILE A 76 2.99 -10.79 8.65
CA ILE A 76 4.30 -10.26 9.05
C ILE A 76 4.37 -10.07 10.56
N TRP A 77 3.33 -9.53 11.19
CA TRP A 77 3.27 -9.38 12.64
C TRP A 77 3.28 -10.74 13.34
N ALA A 78 2.45 -11.69 12.88
CA ALA A 78 2.39 -13.03 13.44
C ALA A 78 3.73 -13.77 13.35
N THR A 79 4.45 -13.63 12.23
CA THR A 79 5.74 -14.29 12.03
C THR A 79 6.88 -13.62 12.78
N THR A 80 6.80 -12.31 13.01
CA THR A 80 7.88 -11.54 13.65
C THR A 80 7.77 -11.56 15.18
N PHE A 81 6.57 -11.36 15.71
CA PHE A 81 6.31 -11.23 17.15
C PHE A 81 5.68 -12.47 17.78
N GLY A 82 5.27 -13.43 16.97
CA GLY A 82 4.55 -14.64 17.39
C GLY A 82 3.06 -14.39 17.62
N ARG A 83 2.29 -15.44 17.43
CA ARG A 83 0.80 -15.40 17.53
C ARG A 83 0.30 -14.98 18.92
N ARG A 84 1.08 -15.27 19.98
CA ARG A 84 0.72 -14.95 21.37
C ARG A 84 0.65 -13.44 21.63
N TYR A 85 1.50 -12.65 20.98
CA TYR A 85 1.62 -11.21 21.20
C TYR A 85 0.91 -10.35 20.15
N LEU A 86 0.21 -10.99 19.23
CA LEU A 86 -0.44 -10.33 18.10
C LEU A 86 -1.43 -9.24 18.54
N GLY A 87 -2.19 -9.51 19.60
CA GLY A 87 -3.13 -8.55 20.18
C GLY A 87 -2.44 -7.30 20.72
N SER A 88 -1.35 -7.47 21.48
CA SER A 88 -0.59 -6.34 22.03
C SER A 88 0.10 -5.53 20.94
N VAL A 89 0.68 -6.17 19.93
CA VAL A 89 1.30 -5.49 18.78
C VAL A 89 0.27 -4.68 18.02
N ARG A 90 -0.89 -5.27 17.76
CA ARG A 90 -1.98 -4.62 17.05
C ARG A 90 -2.55 -3.43 17.81
N SER A 91 -2.82 -3.56 19.10
CA SER A 91 -3.34 -2.48 19.93
C SER A 91 -2.36 -1.31 20.05
N THR A 92 -1.06 -1.57 20.03
CA THR A 92 -0.05 -0.52 20.05
C THR A 92 0.11 0.15 18.67
N ALA A 93 0.07 -0.62 17.59
CA ALA A 93 0.26 -0.09 16.23
C ALA A 93 -0.97 0.68 15.70
N LEU A 94 -2.19 0.24 16.03
CA LEU A 94 -3.44 0.81 15.52
C LEU A 94 -3.58 2.33 15.74
N PRO A 95 -3.30 2.91 16.93
CA PRO A 95 -3.41 4.35 17.13
C PRO A 95 -2.52 5.15 16.18
N PHE A 96 -1.30 4.67 15.91
CA PHE A 96 -0.38 5.32 14.97
C PHE A 96 -0.88 5.20 13.53
N VAL A 97 -1.33 4.01 13.13
CA VAL A 97 -1.88 3.78 11.79
C VAL A 97 -3.12 4.64 11.55
N LEU A 98 -4.05 4.68 12.50
CA LEU A 98 -5.27 5.49 12.40
C LEU A 98 -4.98 6.98 12.44
N GLY A 99 -4.03 7.42 13.29
CA GLY A 99 -3.58 8.80 13.34
C GLY A 99 -3.01 9.27 12.01
N MET A 100 -2.11 8.48 11.41
CA MET A 100 -1.55 8.78 10.09
C MET A 100 -2.60 8.71 8.97
N ALA A 101 -3.51 7.76 9.05
CA ALA A 101 -4.61 7.66 8.09
C ALA A 101 -5.57 8.86 8.15
N ALA A 102 -5.82 9.41 9.33
CA ALA A 102 -6.63 10.61 9.52
C ALA A 102 -5.89 11.89 9.05
N LEU A 103 -4.59 11.97 9.31
CA LEU A 103 -3.78 13.14 8.91
C LEU A 103 -3.54 13.19 7.39
N GLY A 104 -3.43 12.05 6.72
CA GLY A 104 -3.13 11.98 5.30
C GLY A 104 -4.05 12.85 4.43
N PRO A 105 -5.37 12.66 4.46
CA PRO A 105 -6.31 13.48 3.69
C PRO A 105 -6.23 14.97 4.01
N VAL A 106 -6.02 15.32 5.30
CA VAL A 106 -5.91 16.73 5.74
C VAL A 106 -4.67 17.38 5.14
N LEU A 107 -3.53 16.69 5.17
CA LEU A 107 -2.28 17.20 4.59
C LEU A 107 -2.40 17.36 3.07
N VAL A 108 -2.99 16.39 2.38
CA VAL A 108 -3.19 16.44 0.93
C VAL A 108 -4.17 17.57 0.54
N ALA A 109 -5.26 17.73 1.30
CA ALA A 109 -6.21 18.81 1.07
C ALA A 109 -5.59 20.19 1.31
N SER A 110 -4.88 20.38 2.43
CA SER A 110 -4.21 21.66 2.72
C SER A 110 -3.11 22.02 1.73
N TYR A 111 -2.47 21.00 1.13
CA TYR A 111 -1.54 21.21 0.02
C TYR A 111 -2.28 21.70 -1.23
N TYR A 112 -3.40 21.07 -1.58
CA TYR A 112 -4.21 21.46 -2.73
C TYR A 112 -4.72 22.90 -2.60
N ASP A 113 -5.19 23.30 -1.41
CA ASP A 113 -5.68 24.65 -1.15
C ASP A 113 -4.61 25.74 -1.39
N ARG A 114 -3.31 25.38 -1.27
CA ARG A 114 -2.18 26.30 -1.48
C ARG A 114 -1.64 26.30 -2.90
N VAL A 115 -1.65 25.16 -3.56
CA VAL A 115 -0.93 24.95 -4.83
C VAL A 115 -1.88 24.76 -6.01
N GLY A 116 -3.12 24.35 -5.75
CA GLY A 116 -4.15 24.13 -6.77
C GLY A 116 -4.01 22.83 -7.58
N ASN A 117 -3.06 21.96 -7.22
CA ASN A 117 -2.91 20.63 -7.84
C ASN A 117 -2.49 19.56 -6.82
N TYR A 118 -2.65 18.29 -7.19
CA TYR A 118 -2.31 17.14 -6.33
C TYR A 118 -0.98 16.47 -6.73
N ASP A 119 -0.32 16.89 -7.80
CA ASP A 119 0.76 16.16 -8.46
C ASP A 119 1.92 15.84 -7.52
N LEU A 120 2.42 16.83 -6.80
CA LEU A 120 3.53 16.63 -5.88
C LEU A 120 3.12 15.80 -4.66
N ALA A 121 1.91 16.00 -4.12
CA ALA A 121 1.43 15.24 -2.98
C ALA A 121 1.31 13.74 -3.34
N LEU A 122 0.75 13.43 -4.49
CA LEU A 122 0.63 12.06 -5.00
C LEU A 122 2.00 11.47 -5.35
N ALA A 123 2.90 12.26 -5.94
CA ALA A 123 4.27 11.82 -6.22
C ALA A 123 5.03 11.48 -4.93
N LEU A 124 4.89 12.25 -3.87
CA LEU A 124 5.47 11.95 -2.56
C LEU A 124 4.92 10.64 -1.98
N ILE A 125 3.60 10.42 -2.07
CA ILE A 125 2.97 9.16 -1.63
C ILE A 125 3.54 7.98 -2.43
N ALA A 126 3.70 8.13 -3.74
CA ALA A 126 4.29 7.09 -4.58
C ALA A 126 5.74 6.79 -4.19
N LEU A 127 6.56 7.82 -3.96
CA LEU A 127 7.94 7.68 -3.52
C LEU A 127 8.04 7.00 -2.14
N CYS A 128 7.17 7.33 -1.20
CA CYS A 128 7.11 6.66 0.10
C CYS A 128 6.78 5.16 -0.04
N ASN A 129 5.84 4.81 -0.92
CA ASN A 129 5.51 3.40 -1.19
C ASN A 129 6.67 2.66 -1.85
N LEU A 130 7.33 3.24 -2.85
CA LEU A 130 8.49 2.65 -3.50
C LEU A 130 9.69 2.54 -2.54
N GLY A 131 9.92 3.56 -1.71
CA GLY A 131 10.93 3.51 -0.64
C GLY A 131 10.66 2.39 0.37
N SER A 132 9.40 2.22 0.78
CA SER A 132 8.97 1.12 1.63
C SER A 132 9.24 -0.25 0.97
N ALA A 133 8.96 -0.39 -0.32
CA ALA A 133 9.26 -1.62 -1.06
C ALA A 133 10.76 -1.96 -1.03
N ILE A 134 11.63 -0.97 -1.26
CA ILE A 134 13.09 -1.15 -1.23
C ILE A 134 13.56 -1.54 0.18
N LEU A 135 13.04 -0.89 1.22
CA LEU A 135 13.38 -1.19 2.61
C LEU A 135 12.97 -2.62 2.97
N LEU A 136 11.76 -3.05 2.59
CA LEU A 136 11.27 -4.41 2.84
C LEU A 136 12.16 -5.49 2.20
N VAL A 137 12.67 -5.25 0.99
CA VAL A 137 13.60 -6.17 0.32
C VAL A 137 14.95 -6.24 1.04
N ARG A 138 15.42 -5.10 1.58
CA ARG A 138 16.73 -5.02 2.27
C ARG A 138 16.73 -5.61 3.68
N ILE A 139 15.58 -5.71 4.33
CA ILE A 139 15.48 -6.32 5.66
C ILE A 139 15.76 -7.81 5.57
N LYS A 140 16.93 -8.21 6.08
CA LYS A 140 17.37 -9.60 6.11
C LYS A 140 16.40 -10.43 6.98
N ASP A 141 15.94 -11.57 6.48
CA ASP A 141 15.15 -12.50 7.28
C ASP A 141 16.03 -13.06 8.40
N ARG A 142 15.81 -12.61 9.64
CA ARG A 142 16.46 -13.13 10.83
C ARG A 142 15.68 -14.27 11.49
N LEU A 143 14.73 -14.86 10.77
CA LEU A 143 13.97 -15.99 11.30
C LEU A 143 14.76 -17.27 11.04
N PRO A 144 15.15 -18.03 12.09
CA PRO A 144 15.59 -19.41 11.91
C PRO A 144 14.42 -20.20 11.31
N ARG A 145 14.75 -21.03 10.33
CA ARG A 145 13.80 -21.98 9.73
C ARG A 145 13.38 -23.02 10.76
#